data_55305a4d2a7ad3284b6321d87204d3b5
#
_entry.id   55305a4d2a7ad3284b6321d87204d3b5
#
_cell.length_a   1.000
_cell.length_b   1.000
_cell.length_c   1.000
_cell.angle_alpha   90.00
_cell.angle_beta   90.00
_cell.angle_gamma   90.00
#
_symmetry.space_group_name_H-M   'P 1'
#
loop_
_entity.id
_entity.type
_entity.pdbx_description
1 polymer ?
#
loop_
_entity_poly.entity_id
_entity_poly.type
_entity_poly.pdbx_seq_one_letter_code
_entity_poly.pdbx_strand_id
1 'polypeptide(L)'
;MDLIDSHAHIDFPQFAEDREAMLERARAAGVNTLLAIGTGPGPEKLDAALPFADQYDWIYTSVGIHPHEAKEVTPAHLETLAALARHPKVIAWGEIGLDYFYDHSPRELQQQVFRDQMELARPRKLPIVIHCRDAWDDCLKILENAWRPTGLGGILHCFSGTLEQARRGLDMGFLISFAGNSTYPKAQNLRDVAKDLPAERLLIETDSPYLAPQAHRGKRNEPAYVAEVAKSLAIVRDLGTEEMAALTADNFRRFFQLHRPSVSPAAVPR
;
A
#
# COMPACT_ATOMS: atom_id res chain seq x y z
N MET A 1 18.42 -7.45 5.78
CA MET A 1 17.02 -7.91 5.58
C MET A 1 16.58 -7.63 4.15
N ASP A 2 15.62 -8.38 3.63
CA ASP A 2 14.97 -8.11 2.34
C ASP A 2 13.55 -7.61 2.61
N LEU A 3 13.40 -6.29 2.74
CA LEU A 3 12.15 -5.63 3.08
C LEU A 3 11.51 -5.01 1.84
N ILE A 4 10.19 -5.05 1.79
CA ILE A 4 9.36 -4.26 0.87
C ILE A 4 8.38 -3.44 1.71
N ASP A 5 8.33 -2.14 1.45
CA ASP A 5 7.27 -1.29 1.95
C ASP A 5 6.16 -1.22 0.89
N SER A 6 5.04 -1.88 1.14
CA SER A 6 3.97 -2.00 0.16
C SER A 6 3.05 -0.77 0.08
N HIS A 7 3.27 0.27 0.90
CA HIS A 7 2.47 1.48 0.88
C HIS A 7 3.14 2.65 1.62
N ALA A 8 3.57 3.68 0.90
CA ALA A 8 4.15 4.89 1.48
C ALA A 8 3.88 6.13 0.60
N HIS A 9 3.57 7.27 1.22
CA HIS A 9 3.34 8.57 0.55
C HIS A 9 4.62 9.41 0.57
N ILE A 10 5.64 8.99 -0.19
CA ILE A 10 6.95 9.62 -0.16
C ILE A 10 7.00 11.00 -0.84
N ASP A 11 6.01 11.33 -1.66
CA ASP A 11 5.84 12.62 -2.33
C ASP A 11 5.28 13.72 -1.41
N PHE A 12 4.73 13.34 -0.27
CA PHE A 12 4.06 14.27 0.66
C PHE A 12 5.00 15.34 1.21
N PRO A 13 4.47 16.56 1.49
CA PRO A 13 5.27 17.72 1.92
C PRO A 13 6.00 17.49 3.23
N GLN A 14 5.55 16.57 4.08
CA GLN A 14 6.24 16.22 5.33
C GLN A 14 7.66 15.69 5.11
N PHE A 15 7.99 15.23 3.90
CA PHE A 15 9.32 14.75 3.52
C PHE A 15 10.13 15.77 2.71
N ALA A 16 9.59 16.95 2.41
CA ALA A 16 10.20 17.89 1.47
C ALA A 16 11.64 18.28 1.85
N GLU A 17 11.94 18.42 3.15
CA GLU A 17 13.24 18.88 3.63
C GLU A 17 14.31 17.78 3.63
N ASP A 18 13.93 16.49 3.78
CA ASP A 18 14.89 15.40 3.97
C ASP A 18 14.57 14.14 3.16
N ARG A 19 13.81 14.26 2.06
CA ARG A 19 13.31 13.11 1.29
C ARG A 19 14.42 12.19 0.80
N GLU A 20 15.50 12.72 0.26
CA GLU A 20 16.64 11.91 -0.19
C GLU A 20 17.27 11.16 0.96
N ALA A 21 17.55 11.84 2.07
CA ALA A 21 18.11 11.23 3.28
C ALA A 21 17.14 10.18 3.88
N MET A 22 15.84 10.40 3.81
CA MET A 22 14.82 9.43 4.22
C MET A 22 14.86 8.17 3.34
N LEU A 23 15.00 8.30 2.02
CA LEU A 23 15.14 7.17 1.10
C LEU A 23 16.47 6.42 1.33
N GLU A 24 17.57 7.13 1.62
CA GLU A 24 18.83 6.50 2.02
C GLU A 24 18.70 5.69 3.30
N ARG A 25 17.99 6.21 4.32
CA ARG A 25 17.69 5.45 5.56
C ARG A 25 16.85 4.21 5.27
N ALA A 26 15.87 4.30 4.37
CA ALA A 26 15.07 3.15 3.95
C ALA A 26 15.95 2.06 3.32
N ARG A 27 16.84 2.44 2.41
CA ARG A 27 17.81 1.50 1.79
C ARG A 27 18.75 0.88 2.83
N ALA A 28 19.28 1.67 3.75
CA ALA A 28 20.15 1.20 4.84
C ALA A 28 19.43 0.23 5.78
N ALA A 29 18.12 0.40 6.01
CA ALA A 29 17.29 -0.53 6.77
C ALA A 29 17.00 -1.84 6.03
N GLY A 30 17.28 -1.93 4.72
CA GLY A 30 17.05 -3.10 3.89
C GLY A 30 15.75 -3.06 3.08
N VAL A 31 15.12 -1.90 2.92
CA VAL A 31 13.97 -1.73 2.00
C VAL A 31 14.48 -1.79 0.56
N ASN A 32 14.25 -2.91 -0.10
CA ASN A 32 14.74 -3.18 -1.45
C ASN A 32 13.73 -2.87 -2.56
N THR A 33 12.46 -2.70 -2.19
CA THR A 33 11.39 -2.26 -3.08
C THR A 33 10.41 -1.43 -2.26
N LEU A 34 9.82 -0.40 -2.87
CA LEU A 34 8.83 0.47 -2.27
C LEU A 34 7.71 0.74 -3.29
N LEU A 35 6.47 0.63 -2.85
CA LEU A 35 5.31 1.13 -3.59
C LEU A 35 4.94 2.53 -3.09
N ALA A 36 5.33 3.54 -3.87
CA ALA A 36 4.95 4.92 -3.63
C ALA A 36 3.50 5.13 -4.08
N ILE A 37 2.65 5.64 -3.19
CA ILE A 37 1.23 5.82 -3.48
C ILE A 37 1.01 7.13 -4.22
N GLY A 38 0.53 7.02 -5.46
CA GLY A 38 0.39 8.12 -6.39
C GLY A 38 -0.97 8.82 -6.34
N THR A 39 -1.53 9.05 -5.15
CA THR A 39 -2.73 9.90 -4.99
C THR A 39 -2.38 11.38 -4.93
N GLY A 40 -1.10 11.69 -4.73
CA GLY A 40 -0.62 13.06 -4.55
C GLY A 40 -1.20 13.74 -3.31
N PRO A 41 -0.90 15.02 -3.13
CA PRO A 41 -1.54 15.85 -2.11
C PRO A 41 -2.96 16.31 -2.50
N GLY A 42 -3.56 15.68 -3.51
CA GLY A 42 -4.89 15.96 -4.05
C GLY A 42 -4.94 15.82 -5.57
N PRO A 43 -6.14 15.91 -6.20
CA PRO A 43 -6.34 15.65 -7.64
C PRO A 43 -5.53 16.55 -8.58
N GLU A 44 -5.04 17.68 -8.10
CA GLU A 44 -4.20 18.62 -8.87
C GLU A 44 -2.79 18.10 -9.17
N LYS A 45 -2.35 17.01 -8.48
CA LYS A 45 -0.98 16.46 -8.59
C LYS A 45 -0.97 14.94 -8.61
N LEU A 46 -1.73 14.36 -9.52
CA LEU A 46 -1.87 12.90 -9.66
C LEU A 46 -0.58 12.19 -10.12
N ASP A 47 0.41 12.93 -10.59
CA ASP A 47 1.72 12.45 -11.02
C ASP A 47 2.83 12.61 -9.96
N ALA A 48 2.50 13.10 -8.76
CA ALA A 48 3.50 13.52 -7.76
C ALA A 48 4.49 12.42 -7.34
N ALA A 49 4.09 11.16 -7.34
CA ALA A 49 4.95 10.02 -6.99
C ALA A 49 5.79 9.50 -8.18
N LEU A 50 5.36 9.78 -9.42
CA LEU A 50 5.98 9.23 -10.63
C LEU A 50 7.46 9.64 -10.82
N PRO A 51 7.88 10.91 -10.58
CA PRO A 51 9.28 11.30 -10.69
C PRO A 51 10.23 10.47 -9.81
N PHE A 52 9.78 10.03 -8.63
CA PHE A 52 10.58 9.16 -7.75
C PHE A 52 10.70 7.75 -8.31
N ALA A 53 9.63 7.21 -8.90
CA ALA A 53 9.67 5.91 -9.56
C ALA A 53 10.60 5.93 -10.78
N ASP A 54 10.70 7.05 -11.49
CA ASP A 54 11.64 7.21 -12.62
C ASP A 54 13.09 7.36 -12.17
N GLN A 55 13.32 8.06 -11.05
CA GLN A 55 14.65 8.31 -10.54
C GLN A 55 15.26 7.08 -9.85
N TYR A 56 14.44 6.22 -9.23
CA TYR A 56 14.92 5.10 -8.42
C TYR A 56 14.39 3.77 -8.93
N ASP A 57 15.27 2.87 -9.36
CA ASP A 57 14.90 1.55 -9.91
C ASP A 57 14.08 0.68 -8.97
N TRP A 58 14.28 0.85 -7.66
CA TRP A 58 13.61 0.08 -6.61
C TRP A 58 12.26 0.65 -6.17
N ILE A 59 11.86 1.82 -6.71
CA ILE A 59 10.56 2.44 -6.44
C ILE A 59 9.62 2.17 -7.61
N TYR A 60 8.43 1.69 -7.27
CA TYR A 60 7.26 1.59 -8.14
C TYR A 60 6.19 2.53 -7.61
N THR A 61 5.16 2.81 -8.41
CA THR A 61 4.08 3.69 -8.00
C THR A 61 2.71 3.13 -8.36
N SER A 62 1.69 3.67 -7.73
CA SER A 62 0.29 3.54 -8.12
C SER A 62 -0.23 4.85 -8.71
N VAL A 63 -1.45 4.84 -9.21
CA VAL A 63 -2.22 6.04 -9.59
C VAL A 63 -3.64 5.90 -9.06
N GLY A 64 -4.20 6.99 -8.53
CA GLY A 64 -5.55 6.96 -7.99
C GLY A 64 -5.95 8.27 -7.34
N ILE A 65 -7.22 8.36 -6.94
CA ILE A 65 -7.76 9.45 -6.14
C ILE A 65 -8.38 8.85 -4.89
N HIS A 66 -7.88 9.30 -3.74
CA HIS A 66 -8.30 8.87 -2.42
C HIS A 66 -9.78 9.24 -2.15
N PRO A 67 -10.55 8.47 -1.38
CA PRO A 67 -11.95 8.75 -1.08
C PRO A 67 -12.19 10.12 -0.43
N HIS A 68 -11.20 10.71 0.24
CA HIS A 68 -11.32 12.05 0.81
C HIS A 68 -11.57 13.12 -0.25
N GLU A 69 -10.97 12.98 -1.43
CA GLU A 69 -11.04 13.92 -2.55
C GLU A 69 -12.13 13.58 -3.58
N ALA A 70 -12.99 12.58 -3.31
CA ALA A 70 -14.01 12.14 -4.26
C ALA A 70 -14.92 13.28 -4.76
N LYS A 71 -15.22 14.28 -3.92
CA LYS A 71 -16.03 15.46 -4.29
C LYS A 71 -15.35 16.40 -5.30
N GLU A 72 -14.02 16.29 -5.46
CA GLU A 72 -13.22 17.15 -6.34
C GLU A 72 -12.94 16.49 -7.70
N VAL A 73 -13.35 15.23 -7.85
CA VAL A 73 -13.07 14.45 -9.07
C VAL A 73 -13.85 15.01 -10.26
N THR A 74 -13.12 15.20 -11.35
CA THR A 74 -13.66 15.62 -12.65
C THR A 74 -13.34 14.57 -13.71
N PRO A 75 -14.04 14.56 -14.86
CA PRO A 75 -13.68 13.69 -15.98
C PRO A 75 -12.22 13.84 -16.43
N ALA A 76 -11.67 15.07 -16.41
CA ALA A 76 -10.28 15.33 -16.77
C ALA A 76 -9.27 14.66 -15.83
N HIS A 77 -9.58 14.57 -14.52
CA HIS A 77 -8.75 13.83 -13.56
C HIS A 77 -8.73 12.33 -13.88
N LEU A 78 -9.88 11.75 -14.24
CA LEU A 78 -9.98 10.34 -14.62
C LEU A 78 -9.22 10.04 -15.92
N GLU A 79 -9.27 10.94 -16.92
CA GLU A 79 -8.50 10.86 -18.15
C GLU A 79 -6.99 10.92 -17.86
N THR A 80 -6.57 11.82 -16.97
CA THR A 80 -5.18 11.94 -16.52
C THR A 80 -4.70 10.64 -15.87
N LEU A 81 -5.47 10.06 -14.94
CA LEU A 81 -5.14 8.77 -14.32
C LEU A 81 -4.99 7.66 -15.37
N ALA A 82 -5.92 7.60 -16.35
CA ALA A 82 -5.86 6.61 -17.41
C ALA A 82 -4.63 6.76 -18.32
N ALA A 83 -4.10 7.99 -18.47
CA ALA A 83 -2.86 8.26 -19.16
C ALA A 83 -1.64 7.83 -18.33
N LEU A 84 -1.56 8.25 -17.06
CA LEU A 84 -0.49 7.90 -16.12
C LEU A 84 -0.37 6.39 -15.90
N ALA A 85 -1.50 5.68 -15.85
CA ALA A 85 -1.54 4.22 -15.70
C ALA A 85 -0.89 3.44 -16.87
N ARG A 86 -0.40 4.11 -17.91
CA ARG A 86 0.39 3.49 -19.00
C ARG A 86 1.87 3.42 -18.68
N HIS A 87 2.31 4.13 -17.67
CA HIS A 87 3.72 4.20 -17.33
C HIS A 87 4.21 2.85 -16.76
N PRO A 88 5.39 2.33 -17.17
CA PRO A 88 5.85 1.00 -16.78
C PRO A 88 6.13 0.85 -15.28
N LYS A 89 6.36 1.94 -14.57
CA LYS A 89 6.56 1.96 -13.12
C LYS A 89 5.24 2.00 -12.33
N VAL A 90 4.11 2.21 -12.99
CA VAL A 90 2.78 2.13 -12.39
C VAL A 90 2.34 0.67 -12.38
N ILE A 91 2.34 0.06 -11.20
CA ILE A 91 2.04 -1.37 -11.02
C ILE A 91 0.70 -1.64 -10.32
N ALA A 92 0.03 -0.60 -9.83
CA ALA A 92 -1.26 -0.70 -9.17
C ALA A 92 -2.15 0.52 -9.47
N TRP A 93 -3.45 0.36 -9.29
CA TRP A 93 -4.40 1.47 -9.29
C TRP A 93 -4.88 1.71 -7.85
N GLY A 94 -4.54 2.83 -7.28
CA GLY A 94 -4.84 3.17 -5.89
C GLY A 94 -3.93 4.30 -5.38
N GLU A 95 -4.26 4.79 -4.28
CA GLU A 95 -5.19 4.32 -3.24
C GLU A 95 -6.61 4.79 -3.58
N ILE A 96 -7.56 3.85 -3.60
CA ILE A 96 -8.98 4.09 -3.85
C ILE A 96 -9.83 3.36 -2.81
N GLY A 97 -11.08 3.72 -2.64
CA GLY A 97 -11.95 3.01 -1.68
C GLY A 97 -12.92 3.92 -0.96
N LEU A 98 -13.12 3.67 0.35
CA LEU A 98 -14.13 4.33 1.17
C LEU A 98 -13.57 4.73 2.54
N ASP A 99 -13.89 5.94 2.99
CA ASP A 99 -13.61 6.44 4.34
C ASP A 99 -14.88 7.07 4.94
N TYR A 100 -15.53 6.33 5.84
CA TYR A 100 -16.73 6.79 6.55
C TYR A 100 -16.41 7.34 7.95
N PHE A 101 -15.13 7.34 8.33
CA PHE A 101 -14.69 7.90 9.58
C PHE A 101 -14.52 9.43 9.48
N TYR A 102 -13.77 9.89 8.47
CA TYR A 102 -13.54 11.32 8.26
C TYR A 102 -14.68 11.99 7.47
N ASP A 103 -15.34 11.23 6.58
CA ASP A 103 -16.49 11.71 5.77
C ASP A 103 -16.18 13.04 5.02
N HIS A 104 -14.95 13.22 4.51
CA HIS A 104 -14.53 14.43 3.80
C HIS A 104 -15.26 14.64 2.48
N SER A 105 -15.75 13.57 1.88
CA SER A 105 -16.62 13.57 0.68
C SER A 105 -17.90 12.81 0.97
N PRO A 106 -19.04 13.14 0.34
CA PRO A 106 -20.29 12.38 0.48
C PRO A 106 -20.10 10.90 0.14
N ARG A 107 -20.67 10.00 0.93
CA ARG A 107 -20.46 8.53 0.82
C ARG A 107 -20.87 7.98 -0.54
N GLU A 108 -22.00 8.44 -1.08
CA GLU A 108 -22.49 8.04 -2.40
C GLU A 108 -21.47 8.42 -3.49
N LEU A 109 -20.85 9.58 -3.35
CA LEU A 109 -19.83 10.06 -4.29
C LEU A 109 -18.53 9.28 -4.14
N GLN A 110 -18.11 8.96 -2.90
CA GLN A 110 -16.98 8.06 -2.67
C GLN A 110 -17.20 6.72 -3.37
N GLN A 111 -18.39 6.12 -3.21
CA GLN A 111 -18.75 4.84 -3.85
C GLN A 111 -18.76 4.94 -5.38
N GLN A 112 -19.24 6.06 -5.94
CA GLN A 112 -19.26 6.26 -7.38
C GLN A 112 -17.84 6.37 -7.93
N VAL A 113 -17.02 7.26 -7.36
CA VAL A 113 -15.62 7.46 -7.78
C VAL A 113 -14.79 6.19 -7.60
N PHE A 114 -15.06 5.39 -6.58
CA PHE A 114 -14.43 4.08 -6.40
C PHE A 114 -14.74 3.14 -7.56
N ARG A 115 -16.01 3.04 -7.99
CA ARG A 115 -16.39 2.22 -9.15
C ARG A 115 -15.79 2.74 -10.45
N ASP A 116 -15.83 4.04 -10.68
CA ASP A 116 -15.29 4.66 -11.89
C ASP A 116 -13.80 4.36 -12.06
N GLN A 117 -13.05 4.45 -10.97
CA GLN A 117 -11.62 4.13 -10.98
C GLN A 117 -11.36 2.62 -11.22
N MET A 118 -12.17 1.73 -10.66
CA MET A 118 -12.06 0.29 -10.97
C MET A 118 -12.31 -0.01 -12.45
N GLU A 119 -13.28 0.66 -13.07
CA GLU A 119 -13.54 0.51 -14.51
C GLU A 119 -12.36 0.96 -15.37
N LEU A 120 -11.59 1.95 -14.93
CA LEU A 120 -10.36 2.40 -15.61
C LEU A 120 -9.16 1.48 -15.37
N ALA A 121 -9.07 0.88 -14.19
CA ALA A 121 -8.01 -0.08 -13.84
C ALA A 121 -8.13 -1.42 -14.62
N ARG A 122 -9.37 -1.87 -14.86
CA ARG A 122 -9.68 -3.16 -15.50
C ARG A 122 -9.00 -3.37 -16.85
N PRO A 123 -9.12 -2.48 -17.86
CA PRO A 123 -8.48 -2.66 -19.17
C PRO A 123 -6.95 -2.61 -19.10
N ARG A 124 -6.41 -2.04 -18.03
CA ARG A 124 -4.97 -1.99 -17.76
C ARG A 124 -4.44 -3.24 -17.07
N LYS A 125 -5.33 -4.10 -16.58
CA LYS A 125 -5.01 -5.28 -15.79
C LYS A 125 -4.17 -4.92 -14.54
N LEU A 126 -4.35 -3.71 -14.01
CA LEU A 126 -3.68 -3.28 -12.80
C LEU A 126 -4.47 -3.76 -11.58
N PRO A 127 -3.84 -4.45 -10.62
CA PRO A 127 -4.47 -4.71 -9.33
C PRO A 127 -4.72 -3.39 -8.59
N ILE A 128 -5.64 -3.41 -7.62
CA ILE A 128 -6.06 -2.20 -6.91
C ILE A 128 -5.53 -2.17 -5.47
N VAL A 129 -5.21 -0.96 -4.96
CA VAL A 129 -4.86 -0.71 -3.56
C VAL A 129 -6.04 -0.03 -2.89
N ILE A 130 -6.58 -0.67 -1.84
CA ILE A 130 -7.84 -0.30 -1.22
C ILE A 130 -7.64 0.34 0.13
N HIS A 131 -8.12 1.57 0.24
CA HIS A 131 -8.43 2.23 1.50
C HIS A 131 -9.81 1.84 2.00
N CYS A 132 -9.92 1.38 3.24
CA CYS A 132 -11.21 1.12 3.85
C CYS A 132 -11.20 1.47 5.34
N ARG A 133 -11.96 2.51 5.72
CA ARG A 133 -12.06 2.93 7.11
C ARG A 133 -13.53 3.12 7.50
N ASP A 134 -13.97 2.32 8.48
CA ASP A 134 -15.36 2.28 8.98
C ASP A 134 -16.43 2.07 7.87
N ALA A 135 -16.04 1.41 6.76
CA ALA A 135 -16.85 1.24 5.56
C ALA A 135 -16.81 -0.20 4.99
N TRP A 136 -16.40 -1.18 5.81
CA TRP A 136 -16.11 -2.55 5.34
C TRP A 136 -17.26 -3.22 4.61
N ASP A 137 -18.51 -3.07 5.07
CA ASP A 137 -19.66 -3.73 4.46
C ASP A 137 -19.90 -3.25 3.04
N ASP A 138 -19.91 -1.93 2.83
CA ASP A 138 -20.07 -1.33 1.50
C ASP A 138 -18.85 -1.60 0.61
N CYS A 139 -17.64 -1.48 1.17
CA CYS A 139 -16.40 -1.71 0.44
C CYS A 139 -16.36 -3.14 -0.12
N LEU A 140 -16.55 -4.15 0.74
CA LEU A 140 -16.52 -5.54 0.33
C LEU A 140 -17.64 -5.88 -0.64
N LYS A 141 -18.85 -5.34 -0.43
CA LYS A 141 -19.99 -5.52 -1.37
C LYS A 141 -19.67 -4.95 -2.75
N ILE A 142 -19.04 -3.78 -2.82
CA ILE A 142 -18.64 -3.16 -4.10
C ILE A 142 -17.57 -4.03 -4.77
N LEU A 143 -16.54 -4.47 -4.03
CA LEU A 143 -15.48 -5.32 -4.54
C LEU A 143 -16.00 -6.67 -5.05
N GLU A 144 -16.91 -7.31 -4.32
CA GLU A 144 -17.53 -8.59 -4.73
C GLU A 144 -18.31 -8.47 -6.05
N ASN A 145 -19.04 -7.37 -6.23
CA ASN A 145 -19.86 -7.16 -7.41
C ASN A 145 -19.09 -6.64 -8.63
N ALA A 146 -18.19 -5.69 -8.42
CA ALA A 146 -17.53 -4.97 -9.51
C ALA A 146 -16.10 -5.45 -9.80
N TRP A 147 -15.35 -5.95 -8.80
CA TRP A 147 -13.94 -6.28 -8.97
C TRP A 147 -13.61 -7.76 -8.99
N ARG A 148 -14.24 -8.56 -8.13
CA ARG A 148 -14.04 -10.03 -8.10
C ARG A 148 -14.11 -10.69 -9.48
N PRO A 149 -15.06 -10.31 -10.39
CA PRO A 149 -15.15 -10.94 -11.72
C PRO A 149 -13.93 -10.72 -12.61
N THR A 150 -13.05 -9.73 -12.29
CA THR A 150 -11.84 -9.47 -13.06
C THR A 150 -10.72 -10.48 -12.79
N GLY A 151 -10.73 -11.11 -11.62
CA GLY A 151 -9.66 -12.00 -11.16
C GLY A 151 -8.32 -11.29 -10.84
N LEU A 152 -8.26 -9.96 -10.88
CA LEU A 152 -7.01 -9.19 -10.73
C LEU A 152 -6.54 -9.06 -9.28
N GLY A 153 -7.45 -9.16 -8.29
CA GLY A 153 -7.12 -8.97 -6.88
C GLY A 153 -6.64 -7.56 -6.55
N GLY A 154 -5.83 -7.45 -5.50
CA GLY A 154 -5.32 -6.16 -5.02
C GLY A 154 -4.66 -6.26 -3.65
N ILE A 155 -4.54 -5.12 -2.98
CA ILE A 155 -4.06 -5.01 -1.60
C ILE A 155 -5.16 -4.34 -0.78
N LEU A 156 -5.59 -4.96 0.32
CA LEU A 156 -6.30 -4.27 1.39
C LEU A 156 -5.23 -3.65 2.29
N HIS A 157 -4.92 -2.38 2.04
CA HIS A 157 -3.86 -1.68 2.75
C HIS A 157 -4.30 -1.29 4.16
N CYS A 158 -3.33 -1.11 5.05
CA CYS A 158 -3.53 -0.68 6.44
C CYS A 158 -4.72 -1.39 7.12
N PHE A 159 -4.79 -2.72 6.92
CA PHE A 159 -5.99 -3.49 7.25
C PHE A 159 -6.39 -3.30 8.72
N SER A 160 -7.64 -2.95 8.91
CA SER A 160 -8.24 -2.67 10.23
C SER A 160 -9.52 -3.45 10.51
N GLY A 161 -9.88 -4.37 9.61
CA GLY A 161 -11.10 -5.16 9.69
C GLY A 161 -10.99 -6.41 10.57
N THR A 162 -12.03 -7.23 10.51
CA THR A 162 -12.12 -8.53 11.19
C THR A 162 -11.51 -9.66 10.35
N LEU A 163 -11.26 -10.82 10.96
CA LEU A 163 -10.80 -12.01 10.25
C LEU A 163 -11.78 -12.45 9.15
N GLU A 164 -13.08 -12.32 9.37
CA GLU A 164 -14.11 -12.62 8.36
C GLU A 164 -13.97 -11.69 7.15
N GLN A 165 -13.82 -10.38 7.38
CA GLN A 165 -13.62 -9.39 6.33
C GLN A 165 -12.32 -9.64 5.56
N ALA A 166 -11.23 -10.00 6.26
CA ALA A 166 -9.99 -10.39 5.63
C ALA A 166 -10.17 -11.63 4.72
N ARG A 167 -10.87 -12.68 5.18
CA ARG A 167 -11.15 -13.89 4.39
C ARG A 167 -11.95 -13.58 3.13
N ARG A 168 -12.97 -12.71 3.20
CA ARG A 168 -13.70 -12.23 2.01
C ARG A 168 -12.75 -11.54 1.02
N GLY A 169 -11.80 -10.73 1.50
CA GLY A 169 -10.76 -10.15 0.65
C GLY A 169 -9.88 -11.22 -0.01
N LEU A 170 -9.44 -12.23 0.75
CA LEU A 170 -8.62 -13.34 0.21
C LEU A 170 -9.36 -14.12 -0.90
N ASP A 171 -10.67 -14.36 -0.73
CA ASP A 171 -11.51 -15.05 -1.72
C ASP A 171 -11.63 -14.28 -3.04
N MET A 172 -11.39 -12.97 -3.02
CA MET A 172 -11.33 -12.10 -4.18
C MET A 172 -9.91 -11.91 -4.74
N GLY A 173 -8.91 -12.60 -4.17
CA GLY A 173 -7.51 -12.53 -4.63
C GLY A 173 -6.69 -11.41 -4.00
N PHE A 174 -7.17 -10.73 -2.96
CA PHE A 174 -6.42 -9.68 -2.29
C PHE A 174 -5.30 -10.22 -1.39
N LEU A 175 -4.27 -9.41 -1.21
CA LEU A 175 -3.30 -9.49 -0.13
C LEU A 175 -3.73 -8.55 1.01
N ILE A 176 -3.33 -8.90 2.23
CA ILE A 176 -3.66 -8.12 3.44
C ILE A 176 -2.39 -7.49 3.97
N SER A 177 -2.36 -6.16 4.02
CA SER A 177 -1.18 -5.42 4.46
C SER A 177 -1.38 -4.84 5.85
N PHE A 178 -0.34 -4.93 6.68
CA PHE A 178 -0.33 -4.43 8.06
C PHE A 178 0.68 -3.30 8.19
N ALA A 179 0.23 -2.18 8.79
CA ALA A 179 1.03 -0.99 9.03
C ALA A 179 1.51 -0.88 10.49
N GLY A 180 2.16 0.23 10.82
CA GLY A 180 2.71 0.51 12.14
C GLY A 180 1.71 0.44 13.29
N ASN A 181 0.42 0.70 13.04
CA ASN A 181 -0.65 0.56 14.02
C ASN A 181 -0.79 -0.87 14.59
N SER A 182 -0.43 -1.90 13.83
CA SER A 182 -0.43 -3.30 14.30
C SER A 182 0.54 -3.54 15.46
N THR A 183 1.55 -2.67 15.62
CA THR A 183 2.54 -2.75 16.70
C THR A 183 2.05 -2.15 18.02
N TYR A 184 0.89 -1.47 18.03
CA TYR A 184 0.40 -0.79 19.23
C TYR A 184 -0.11 -1.77 20.27
N PRO A 185 0.06 -1.47 21.58
CA PRO A 185 -0.38 -2.38 22.65
C PRO A 185 -1.85 -2.80 22.55
N LYS A 186 -2.72 -1.86 22.15
CA LYS A 186 -4.15 -2.08 22.03
C LYS A 186 -4.60 -2.76 20.72
N ALA A 187 -3.69 -3.05 19.80
CA ALA A 187 -3.99 -3.64 18.49
C ALA A 187 -3.94 -5.19 18.48
N GLN A 188 -4.33 -5.84 19.59
CA GLN A 188 -4.29 -7.30 19.68
C GLN A 188 -5.17 -7.96 18.61
N ASN A 189 -6.35 -7.38 18.35
CA ASN A 189 -7.24 -7.84 17.28
C ASN A 189 -6.58 -7.93 15.92
N LEU A 190 -5.76 -6.95 15.54
CA LEU A 190 -5.02 -6.96 14.25
C LEU A 190 -3.96 -8.04 14.23
N ARG A 191 -3.27 -8.24 15.36
CA ARG A 191 -2.29 -9.32 15.50
C ARG A 191 -2.92 -10.71 15.44
N ASP A 192 -4.11 -10.88 16.03
CA ASP A 192 -4.86 -12.12 15.94
C ASP A 192 -5.29 -12.41 14.49
N VAL A 193 -5.74 -11.39 13.74
CA VAL A 193 -6.02 -11.52 12.31
C VAL A 193 -4.75 -11.92 11.56
N ALA A 194 -3.62 -11.20 11.78
CA ALA A 194 -2.36 -11.49 11.10
C ALA A 194 -1.83 -12.90 11.41
N LYS A 195 -2.13 -13.45 12.61
CA LYS A 195 -1.76 -14.82 13.00
C LYS A 195 -2.53 -15.87 12.21
N ASP A 196 -3.83 -15.64 11.99
CA ASP A 196 -4.74 -16.65 11.42
C ASP A 196 -4.83 -16.62 9.90
N LEU A 197 -4.26 -15.59 9.24
CA LEU A 197 -4.23 -15.51 7.79
C LEU A 197 -3.15 -16.42 7.16
N PRO A 198 -3.36 -16.91 5.92
CA PRO A 198 -2.34 -17.62 5.17
C PRO A 198 -1.08 -16.76 5.03
N ALA A 199 0.08 -17.35 5.30
CA ALA A 199 1.37 -16.64 5.29
C ALA A 199 1.66 -16.00 3.92
N GLU A 200 1.31 -16.68 2.84
CA GLU A 200 1.49 -16.24 1.46
C GLU A 200 0.59 -15.09 1.02
N ARG A 201 -0.25 -14.60 1.92
CA ARG A 201 -1.19 -13.49 1.67
C ARG A 201 -0.92 -12.24 2.50
N LEU A 202 0.15 -12.25 3.30
CA LEU A 202 0.52 -11.14 4.16
C LEU A 202 1.47 -10.17 3.45
N LEU A 203 1.25 -8.87 3.67
CA LEU A 203 2.18 -7.80 3.37
C LEU A 203 2.45 -6.95 4.61
N ILE A 204 3.50 -6.16 4.54
CA ILE A 204 3.85 -5.13 5.51
C ILE A 204 4.06 -3.80 4.80
N GLU A 205 3.76 -2.73 5.49
CA GLU A 205 3.88 -1.37 5.00
C GLU A 205 4.12 -0.39 6.14
N THR A 206 4.44 0.85 5.78
CA THR A 206 4.52 1.93 6.77
C THR A 206 3.28 2.80 6.80
N ASP A 207 2.65 3.06 5.67
CA ASP A 207 1.68 4.15 5.48
C ASP A 207 2.30 5.51 5.86
N SER A 208 3.62 5.63 5.64
CA SER A 208 4.35 6.85 6.01
C SER A 208 3.91 8.05 5.16
N PRO A 209 3.80 9.26 5.76
CA PRO A 209 4.32 9.73 7.05
C PRO A 209 3.47 9.41 8.28
N TYR A 210 2.37 8.66 8.13
CA TYR A 210 1.41 8.33 9.18
C TYR A 210 1.79 7.07 9.96
N LEU A 211 1.05 6.77 11.02
CA LEU A 211 1.05 5.48 11.73
C LEU A 211 2.42 4.97 12.18
N ALA A 212 3.32 5.87 12.65
CA ALA A 212 4.61 5.44 13.18
C ALA A 212 4.46 4.26 14.16
N PRO A 213 5.25 3.17 13.99
CA PRO A 213 5.16 2.01 14.87
C PRO A 213 5.47 2.37 16.33
N GLN A 214 5.08 1.52 17.27
CA GLN A 214 5.17 1.79 18.71
C GLN A 214 6.58 2.26 19.14
N ALA A 215 7.64 1.71 18.58
CA ALA A 215 9.03 2.09 18.88
C ALA A 215 9.36 3.55 18.49
N HIS A 216 8.60 4.12 17.56
CA HIS A 216 8.77 5.48 17.05
C HIS A 216 7.54 6.37 17.28
N ARG A 217 6.66 5.97 18.22
CA ARG A 217 5.41 6.66 18.50
C ARG A 217 5.63 8.16 18.78
N GLY A 218 4.79 9.01 18.13
CA GLY A 218 4.89 10.47 18.25
C GLY A 218 5.92 11.13 17.32
N LYS A 219 6.65 10.36 16.51
CA LYS A 219 7.51 10.87 15.44
C LYS A 219 6.83 10.74 14.08
N ARG A 220 7.30 11.49 13.07
CA ARG A 220 6.96 11.25 11.67
C ARG A 220 7.40 9.83 11.31
N ASN A 221 6.50 9.05 10.69
CA ASN A 221 6.84 7.74 10.15
C ASN A 221 7.70 7.88 8.88
N GLU A 222 8.45 6.84 8.54
CA GLU A 222 9.25 6.76 7.31
C GLU A 222 9.40 5.31 6.86
N PRO A 223 9.69 5.03 5.56
CA PRO A 223 9.76 3.66 5.02
C PRO A 223 10.77 2.76 5.75
N ALA A 224 11.83 3.30 6.33
CA ALA A 224 12.79 2.53 7.14
C ALA A 224 12.13 1.77 8.30
N TYR A 225 11.02 2.29 8.82
CA TYR A 225 10.33 1.72 9.99
C TYR A 225 9.44 0.53 9.65
N VAL A 226 9.32 0.13 8.38
CA VAL A 226 8.66 -1.14 8.01
C VAL A 226 9.33 -2.34 8.68
N ALA A 227 10.62 -2.23 9.03
CA ALA A 227 11.35 -3.23 9.80
C ALA A 227 10.71 -3.54 11.17
N GLU A 228 10.12 -2.52 11.83
CA GLU A 228 9.43 -2.71 13.11
C GLU A 228 8.09 -3.44 12.93
N VAL A 229 7.43 -3.25 11.80
CA VAL A 229 6.21 -4.01 11.45
C VAL A 229 6.58 -5.47 11.19
N ALA A 230 7.64 -5.73 10.40
CA ALA A 230 8.13 -7.08 10.17
C ALA A 230 8.47 -7.79 11.48
N LYS A 231 9.19 -7.12 12.40
CA LYS A 231 9.53 -7.64 13.73
C LYS A 231 8.29 -7.97 14.57
N SER A 232 7.28 -7.10 14.56
CA SER A 232 6.04 -7.33 15.29
C SER A 232 5.28 -8.55 14.76
N LEU A 233 5.14 -8.68 13.44
CA LEU A 233 4.45 -9.82 12.85
C LEU A 233 5.25 -11.12 12.96
N ALA A 234 6.57 -11.05 12.97
CA ALA A 234 7.43 -12.21 13.23
C ALA A 234 7.14 -12.83 14.59
N ILE A 235 7.04 -12.00 15.65
CA ILE A 235 6.66 -12.44 17.00
C ILE A 235 5.29 -13.10 17.00
N VAL A 236 4.30 -12.49 16.33
CA VAL A 236 2.92 -12.99 16.24
C VAL A 236 2.84 -14.37 15.60
N ARG A 237 3.71 -14.65 14.64
CA ARG A 237 3.71 -15.88 13.84
C ARG A 237 4.78 -16.88 14.24
N ASP A 238 5.52 -16.61 15.31
CA ASP A 238 6.62 -17.46 15.80
C ASP A 238 7.70 -17.70 14.72
N LEU A 239 8.07 -16.61 14.02
CA LEU A 239 9.09 -16.60 12.97
C LEU A 239 10.26 -15.68 13.35
N GLY A 240 11.39 -15.84 12.66
CA GLY A 240 12.47 -14.86 12.69
C GLY A 240 12.09 -13.58 11.93
N THR A 241 12.62 -12.43 12.36
CA THR A 241 12.32 -11.14 11.67
C THR A 241 12.77 -11.16 10.21
N GLU A 242 13.93 -11.76 9.90
CA GLU A 242 14.41 -11.88 8.51
C GLU A 242 13.54 -12.82 7.67
N GLU A 243 13.00 -13.86 8.29
CA GLU A 243 12.09 -14.80 7.64
C GLU A 243 10.75 -14.11 7.31
N MET A 244 10.19 -13.34 8.25
CA MET A 244 8.96 -12.56 8.00
C MET A 244 9.18 -11.50 6.90
N ALA A 245 10.32 -10.80 6.92
CA ALA A 245 10.67 -9.83 5.89
C ALA A 245 10.75 -10.50 4.51
N ALA A 246 11.46 -11.62 4.39
CA ALA A 246 11.59 -12.36 3.14
C ALA A 246 10.23 -12.89 2.65
N LEU A 247 9.41 -13.44 3.55
CA LEU A 247 8.09 -13.98 3.25
C LEU A 247 7.18 -12.89 2.64
N THR A 248 7.08 -11.75 3.29
CA THR A 248 6.22 -10.65 2.81
C THR A 248 6.76 -10.03 1.52
N ALA A 249 8.08 -9.93 1.38
CA ALA A 249 8.72 -9.48 0.16
C ALA A 249 8.47 -10.44 -1.03
N ASP A 250 8.55 -11.75 -0.81
CA ASP A 250 8.25 -12.73 -1.84
C ASP A 250 6.76 -12.74 -2.22
N ASN A 251 5.85 -12.49 -1.25
CA ASN A 251 4.43 -12.32 -1.53
C ASN A 251 4.18 -11.13 -2.47
N PHE A 252 4.77 -9.98 -2.17
CA PHE A 252 4.66 -8.78 -3.00
C PHE A 252 5.18 -9.02 -4.41
N ARG A 253 6.41 -9.54 -4.53
CA ARG A 253 7.03 -9.82 -5.84
C ARG A 253 6.22 -10.79 -6.67
N ARG A 254 5.75 -11.87 -6.07
CA ARG A 254 4.90 -12.87 -6.74
C ARG A 254 3.60 -12.26 -7.25
N PHE A 255 2.96 -11.43 -6.42
CA PHE A 255 1.70 -10.79 -6.77
C PHE A 255 1.85 -9.82 -7.95
N PHE A 256 2.88 -8.96 -7.92
CA PHE A 256 3.17 -7.99 -8.97
C PHE A 256 4.05 -8.53 -10.10
N GLN A 257 4.44 -9.82 -10.06
CA GLN A 257 5.31 -10.47 -11.03
C GLN A 257 6.66 -9.75 -11.19
N LEU A 258 7.21 -9.22 -10.09
CA LEU A 258 8.49 -8.52 -10.07
C LEU A 258 9.64 -9.51 -9.84
N HIS A 259 10.75 -9.30 -10.53
CA HIS A 259 11.97 -10.06 -10.29
C HIS A 259 12.68 -9.59 -9.01
N ARG A 260 13.37 -10.52 -8.33
CA ARG A 260 14.30 -10.11 -7.26
C ARG A 260 15.38 -9.21 -7.87
N PRO A 261 15.72 -8.05 -7.22
CA PRO A 261 16.88 -7.27 -7.65
C PRO A 261 18.09 -8.18 -7.70
N SER A 262 18.84 -8.18 -8.81
CA SER A 262 20.12 -8.84 -8.86
C SER A 262 21.02 -8.23 -7.79
N VAL A 263 21.47 -9.02 -6.83
CA VAL A 263 22.49 -8.60 -5.86
C VAL A 263 23.77 -8.41 -6.67
N SER A 264 24.05 -7.19 -7.09
CA SER A 264 25.42 -6.86 -7.55
C SER A 264 26.35 -7.11 -6.36
N PRO A 265 27.35 -8.00 -6.46
CA PRO A 265 28.34 -8.15 -5.41
C PRO A 265 28.95 -6.77 -5.18
N ALA A 266 28.91 -6.31 -3.91
CA ALA A 266 29.57 -5.07 -3.51
C ALA A 266 30.99 -5.07 -4.07
N ALA A 267 31.33 -4.06 -4.85
CA ALA A 267 32.69 -3.86 -5.32
C ALA A 267 33.61 -3.83 -4.08
N VAL A 268 34.43 -4.87 -3.93
CA VAL A 268 35.47 -4.89 -2.90
C VAL A 268 36.42 -3.75 -3.25
N PRO A 269 36.61 -2.77 -2.36
CA PRO A 269 37.61 -1.74 -2.61
C PRO A 269 39.00 -2.38 -2.69
N ARG A 270 39.70 -2.10 -3.76
CA ARG A 270 41.12 -2.49 -3.91
C ARG A 270 42.01 -1.61 -3.07
#